data_ad2c545768bf74e7052241ef6aa20923
#
_entry.id   ad2c545768bf74e7052241ef6aa20923
#
_cell.length_a   1.000
_cell.length_b   1.000
_cell.length_c   1.000
_cell.angle_alpha   90.00
_cell.angle_beta   90.00
_cell.angle_gamma   90.00
#
_symmetry.space_group_name_H-M   'P 1'
#
loop_
_entity.id
_entity.type
_entity.pdbx_description
1 polymer ?
#
loop_
_entity_poly.entity_id
_entity_poly.type
_entity_poly.pdbx_seq_one_letter_code
_entity_poly.pdbx_strand_id
1 'polypeptide(L)'
;MRRRNFIRTLGGAGIAAGLGAYPRSASAAPLWGDYPSFALPAILPEGKRAKNVLDIFLYGGLCPWETFYVVPEYGVADKHMWWTFQDGNEGIPQIYQNCYGDAAPPILQDWMTDDLGAQVRLGPFTEPLRSRQDIISRMRAHVVTHTLEPHEAAIPFAMSGYRLGDPKLAGVGAAVQHYYQARTPTTTGEPFAYVLFSPGDFPTDNLRSASAVGQHPGSSRPLSIRVQADTSFIEALKRGAVEEYRPQFDAMLNYYSLQYRNRMYWPGASSPTRANTFGDYKFSLDTLQQTDSLINILEPQYFGSVGGSACGQSNEPNYPRMGLKLASHLLNRPDSQARYVCVVDGGLITASGGGGYDTHNKHIKDSARNLTNLWQELNDIINEPGENDPSKLNLDETMVCINTEFGRSPWAQNDDGRNHHPYAYVTMMFGGPIGQEETGLVGAIDENGYAVGGVGPAESRAAILAALGIYPFAPENYAVSQVYGTGTETEASMWLKEGILGVTS
;
A
#
# COMPACT_ATOMS: atom_id res chain seq x y z
N MET A 1 33.99 -35.54 -18.75
CA MET A 1 32.66 -35.97 -19.19
C MET A 1 31.78 -34.71 -19.38
N ARG A 2 31.32 -34.43 -20.56
CA ARG A 2 30.57 -33.20 -20.87
C ARG A 2 29.10 -33.33 -20.42
N ARG A 3 28.56 -32.34 -19.76
CA ARG A 3 27.17 -32.26 -19.21
C ARG A 3 26.03 -32.60 -20.21
N ARG A 4 26.31 -32.69 -21.45
CA ARG A 4 25.31 -33.02 -22.50
C ARG A 4 24.92 -34.52 -22.60
N ASN A 5 25.65 -35.40 -21.98
CA ASN A 5 25.38 -36.85 -22.10
C ASN A 5 24.58 -37.42 -20.92
N PHE A 6 24.39 -36.62 -19.83
CA PHE A 6 23.65 -37.08 -18.64
C PHE A 6 22.11 -37.00 -18.87
N ILE A 7 21.63 -36.10 -19.71
CA ILE A 7 20.20 -35.91 -19.95
C ILE A 7 19.61 -36.89 -20.99
N ARG A 8 20.46 -37.55 -21.78
CA ARG A 8 19.99 -38.51 -22.80
C ARG A 8 19.81 -39.96 -22.30
N THR A 9 20.25 -40.28 -21.12
CA THR A 9 20.20 -41.67 -20.56
C THR A 9 18.98 -41.92 -19.66
N LEU A 10 18.17 -40.94 -19.35
CA LEU A 10 16.95 -41.06 -18.52
C LEU A 10 15.63 -41.11 -19.32
N GLY A 11 15.69 -41.08 -20.65
CA GLY A 11 14.51 -41.03 -21.52
C GLY A 11 14.10 -42.33 -22.21
N GLY A 12 14.57 -43.46 -21.75
CA GLY A 12 14.31 -44.73 -22.51
C GLY A 12 14.18 -45.95 -21.66
N ALA A 13 13.19 -46.03 -20.79
CA ALA A 13 12.76 -47.29 -20.20
C ALA A 13 11.29 -47.24 -19.77
N GLY A 14 10.42 -47.82 -20.56
CA GLY A 14 9.27 -48.56 -20.07
C GLY A 14 8.03 -47.80 -19.65
N ILE A 15 7.08 -47.57 -20.59
CA ILE A 15 5.67 -47.50 -20.22
C ILE A 15 4.87 -48.40 -21.17
N ALA A 16 4.59 -49.59 -20.69
CA ALA A 16 3.47 -50.39 -21.18
C ALA A 16 2.93 -51.16 -19.95
N ALA A 17 1.91 -50.61 -19.32
CA ALA A 17 0.89 -51.37 -18.59
C ALA A 17 -0.16 -50.44 -17.96
N GLY A 18 -1.44 -50.63 -18.23
CA GLY A 18 -2.52 -50.23 -17.34
C GLY A 18 -3.36 -49.04 -17.80
N LEU A 19 -4.09 -49.17 -18.92
CA LEU A 19 -5.29 -48.38 -19.18
C LEU A 19 -6.40 -48.77 -18.21
N GLY A 20 -6.35 -48.27 -17.00
CA GLY A 20 -7.52 -48.16 -16.14
C GLY A 20 -8.05 -46.75 -16.27
N ALA A 21 -9.11 -46.57 -17.04
CA ALA A 21 -9.84 -45.31 -17.16
C ALA A 21 -10.54 -44.97 -15.84
N TYR A 22 -9.83 -44.33 -14.92
CA TYR A 22 -10.51 -43.56 -13.88
C TYR A 22 -10.83 -42.20 -14.49
N PRO A 23 -12.08 -41.73 -14.42
CA PRO A 23 -12.38 -40.34 -14.77
C PRO A 23 -11.67 -39.48 -13.73
N ARG A 24 -10.45 -39.04 -14.06
CA ARG A 24 -9.88 -37.90 -13.38
C ARG A 24 -10.72 -36.71 -13.79
N SER A 25 -11.56 -36.21 -12.90
CA SER A 25 -11.98 -34.84 -12.97
C SER A 25 -10.69 -34.05 -13.12
N ALA A 26 -10.49 -33.48 -14.30
CA ALA A 26 -9.37 -32.59 -14.52
C ALA A 26 -9.64 -31.37 -13.66
N SER A 27 -9.10 -31.38 -12.42
CA SER A 27 -9.00 -30.14 -11.66
C SER A 27 -8.15 -29.19 -12.50
N ALA A 28 -8.69 -28.04 -12.83
CA ALA A 28 -7.93 -27.00 -13.52
C ALA A 28 -6.62 -26.81 -12.77
N ALA A 29 -5.51 -26.69 -13.52
CA ALA A 29 -4.22 -26.41 -12.91
C ALA A 29 -4.36 -25.13 -12.07
N PRO A 30 -3.78 -25.07 -10.85
CA PRO A 30 -3.86 -23.90 -10.01
C PRO A 30 -3.29 -22.69 -10.78
N LEU A 31 -4.00 -21.58 -10.72
CA LEU A 31 -3.54 -20.32 -11.28
C LEU A 31 -2.50 -19.69 -10.35
N TRP A 32 -1.70 -18.79 -10.89
CA TRP A 32 -0.74 -18.03 -10.09
C TRP A 32 -1.47 -17.29 -8.95
N GLY A 33 -0.92 -17.38 -7.73
CA GLY A 33 -1.49 -16.76 -6.54
C GLY A 33 -2.60 -17.56 -5.86
N ASP A 34 -2.96 -18.75 -6.38
CA ASP A 34 -3.80 -19.68 -5.64
C ASP A 34 -3.01 -20.34 -4.49
N TYR A 35 -3.68 -20.56 -3.37
CA TYR A 35 -3.08 -21.25 -2.24
C TYR A 35 -2.82 -22.73 -2.58
N PRO A 36 -1.59 -23.22 -2.42
CA PRO A 36 -1.28 -24.63 -2.58
C PRO A 36 -1.94 -25.46 -1.45
N SER A 37 -2.16 -26.75 -1.69
CA SER A 37 -2.87 -27.63 -0.75
C SER A 37 -2.31 -27.64 0.67
N PHE A 38 -0.99 -27.50 0.82
CA PHE A 38 -0.34 -27.48 2.13
C PHE A 38 -0.55 -26.16 2.90
N ALA A 39 -0.90 -25.05 2.21
CA ALA A 39 -1.14 -23.74 2.79
C ALA A 39 -2.62 -23.38 2.91
N LEU A 40 -3.54 -24.26 2.48
CA LEU A 40 -5.00 -24.03 2.59
C LEU A 40 -5.48 -23.66 4.01
N PRO A 41 -4.92 -24.18 5.11
CA PRO A 41 -5.31 -23.78 6.46
C PRO A 41 -5.06 -22.30 6.75
N ALA A 42 -4.11 -21.67 6.05
CA ALA A 42 -3.77 -20.27 6.21
C ALA A 42 -4.63 -19.33 5.33
N ILE A 43 -5.42 -19.86 4.41
CA ILE A 43 -6.32 -19.02 3.60
C ILE A 43 -7.41 -18.43 4.49
N LEU A 44 -7.70 -17.15 4.33
CA LEU A 44 -8.82 -16.53 5.02
C LEU A 44 -10.16 -17.08 4.51
N PRO A 45 -11.15 -17.29 5.40
CA PRO A 45 -12.51 -17.57 4.98
C PRO A 45 -13.02 -16.50 4.00
N GLU A 46 -13.85 -16.87 3.03
CA GLU A 46 -14.31 -15.94 1.99
C GLU A 46 -14.96 -14.69 2.57
N GLY A 47 -15.77 -14.82 3.62
CA GLY A 47 -16.41 -13.70 4.31
C GLY A 47 -15.48 -12.84 5.15
N LYS A 48 -14.19 -13.23 5.30
CA LYS A 48 -13.16 -12.47 6.01
C LYS A 48 -12.11 -11.90 5.03
N ARG A 49 -12.28 -12.03 3.72
CA ARG A 49 -11.35 -11.47 2.75
C ARG A 49 -11.73 -10.05 2.39
N ALA A 50 -10.74 -9.18 2.28
CA ALA A 50 -10.95 -7.88 1.67
C ALA A 50 -11.25 -8.05 0.17
N LYS A 51 -12.18 -7.28 -0.35
CA LYS A 51 -12.40 -7.15 -1.80
C LYS A 51 -11.42 -6.15 -2.40
N ASN A 52 -11.10 -5.10 -1.63
CA ASN A 52 -10.31 -3.97 -2.05
C ASN A 52 -9.34 -3.55 -0.94
N VAL A 53 -8.27 -2.84 -1.33
CA VAL A 53 -7.30 -2.25 -0.41
C VAL A 53 -7.05 -0.79 -0.77
N LEU A 54 -7.16 0.08 0.22
CA LEU A 54 -6.64 1.44 0.20
C LEU A 54 -5.35 1.47 1.02
N ASP A 55 -4.21 1.70 0.37
CA ASP A 55 -2.90 1.80 1.02
C ASP A 55 -2.45 3.26 1.01
N ILE A 56 -2.39 3.89 2.18
CA ILE A 56 -1.99 5.29 2.34
C ILE A 56 -0.54 5.32 2.79
N PHE A 57 0.31 5.85 1.95
CA PHE A 57 1.74 5.97 2.23
C PHE A 57 2.08 7.40 2.65
N LEU A 58 2.40 7.59 3.92
CA LEU A 58 2.77 8.88 4.52
C LEU A 58 4.25 9.15 4.25
N TYR A 59 4.52 10.00 3.26
CA TYR A 59 5.88 10.29 2.83
C TYR A 59 6.59 11.23 3.82
N GLY A 60 7.75 10.79 4.30
CA GLY A 60 8.60 11.59 5.19
C GLY A 60 8.79 11.00 6.58
N GLY A 61 7.96 10.07 7.01
CA GLY A 61 8.11 9.40 8.30
C GLY A 61 7.05 9.79 9.33
N LEU A 62 6.14 8.86 9.63
CA LEU A 62 5.12 9.05 10.66
C LEU A 62 5.72 8.94 12.07
N CYS A 63 5.58 10.00 12.86
CA CYS A 63 6.01 10.00 14.25
C CYS A 63 5.04 9.19 15.13
N PRO A 64 5.48 8.13 15.82
CA PRO A 64 4.61 7.37 16.70
C PRO A 64 4.29 8.12 18.01
N TRP A 65 5.16 9.01 18.47
CA TRP A 65 5.15 9.61 19.81
C TRP A 65 4.01 10.60 20.04
N GLU A 66 3.43 11.16 19.00
CA GLU A 66 2.27 12.06 19.07
C GLU A 66 1.04 11.47 18.38
N THR A 67 1.10 10.18 17.94
CA THR A 67 0.04 9.54 17.18
C THR A 67 -0.40 8.20 17.78
N PHE A 68 0.15 7.08 17.32
CA PHE A 68 -0.39 5.74 17.60
C PHE A 68 0.38 4.98 18.68
N TYR A 69 1.46 5.54 19.22
CA TYR A 69 2.23 4.87 20.26
C TYR A 69 2.72 5.86 21.29
N VAL A 70 1.84 6.26 22.16
CA VAL A 70 2.17 7.20 23.24
C VAL A 70 2.16 6.47 24.58
N VAL A 71 3.33 6.40 25.23
CA VAL A 71 3.52 5.90 26.59
C VAL A 71 4.13 7.04 27.38
N PRO A 72 3.32 7.84 28.12
CA PRO A 72 3.79 9.05 28.80
C PRO A 72 4.93 8.79 29.79
N GLU A 73 4.96 7.61 30.35
CA GLU A 73 5.96 7.17 31.31
C GLU A 73 7.39 7.07 30.71
N TYR A 74 7.49 7.00 29.37
CA TYR A 74 8.76 6.99 28.64
C TYR A 74 9.29 8.40 28.36
N GLY A 75 8.46 9.43 28.56
CA GLY A 75 8.83 10.83 28.34
C GLY A 75 9.66 11.42 29.47
N VAL A 76 10.92 11.00 29.60
CA VAL A 76 11.87 11.58 30.58
C VAL A 76 12.65 12.75 29.98
N ALA A 77 13.32 13.54 30.82
CA ALA A 77 13.94 14.83 30.47
C ALA A 77 14.83 14.81 29.23
N ASP A 78 15.55 13.72 28.98
CA ASP A 78 16.48 13.62 27.86
C ASP A 78 15.88 12.89 26.64
N LYS A 79 14.65 12.40 26.74
CA LYS A 79 13.96 11.65 25.71
C LYS A 79 12.60 12.27 25.43
N HIS A 80 12.48 12.94 24.30
CA HIS A 80 11.24 13.60 23.89
C HIS A 80 10.25 12.61 23.26
N MET A 81 10.06 11.42 23.85
CA MET A 81 9.16 10.39 23.36
C MET A 81 7.70 10.76 23.50
N TRP A 82 7.41 11.71 24.35
CA TRP A 82 6.08 12.17 24.52
C TRP A 82 6.07 13.58 25.14
N TRP A 83 5.30 14.48 24.53
CA TRP A 83 4.87 15.73 25.14
C TRP A 83 5.98 16.75 25.51
N THR A 84 7.22 16.35 25.52
CA THR A 84 8.35 17.20 25.93
C THR A 84 8.95 17.98 24.78
N PHE A 85 8.64 17.59 23.54
CA PHE A 85 9.09 18.30 22.36
C PHE A 85 8.17 19.46 22.04
N GLN A 86 8.72 20.62 21.71
CA GLN A 86 7.98 21.84 21.38
C GLN A 86 8.50 22.43 20.07
N ASP A 87 7.59 23.06 19.32
CA ASP A 87 7.91 23.85 18.14
C ASP A 87 8.00 25.33 18.52
N GLY A 88 9.20 25.84 18.65
CA GLY A 88 9.42 27.24 19.06
C GLY A 88 8.81 27.53 20.43
N ASN A 89 7.88 28.50 20.49
CA ASN A 89 7.17 28.87 21.73
C ASN A 89 5.82 28.15 21.88
N GLU A 90 5.41 27.37 20.88
CA GLU A 90 4.14 26.68 20.87
C GLU A 90 4.35 25.20 21.18
N GLY A 91 3.91 24.73 22.34
CA GLY A 91 3.89 23.32 22.68
C GLY A 91 2.67 22.59 22.12
N ILE A 92 2.66 21.26 22.23
CA ILE A 92 1.54 20.41 21.82
C ILE A 92 0.18 20.91 22.37
N PRO A 93 0.03 21.31 23.65
CA PRO A 93 -1.26 21.80 24.15
C PRO A 93 -1.80 23.01 23.38
N GLN A 94 -0.95 23.96 23.06
CA GLN A 94 -1.36 25.17 22.34
C GLN A 94 -1.75 24.86 20.89
N ILE A 95 -0.96 24.06 20.20
CA ILE A 95 -1.25 23.67 18.83
C ILE A 95 -2.50 22.80 18.76
N TYR A 96 -2.68 21.88 19.71
CA TYR A 96 -3.89 21.06 19.82
C TYR A 96 -5.15 21.91 20.01
N GLN A 97 -5.09 22.93 20.86
CA GLN A 97 -6.18 23.87 21.03
C GLN A 97 -6.44 24.70 19.76
N ASN A 98 -5.39 25.10 19.05
CA ASN A 98 -5.54 25.81 17.78
C ASN A 98 -6.21 24.96 16.70
N CYS A 99 -6.00 23.63 16.71
CA CYS A 99 -6.62 22.71 15.77
C CYS A 99 -8.09 22.41 16.12
N TYR A 100 -8.42 22.28 17.41
CA TYR A 100 -9.71 21.74 17.87
C TYR A 100 -10.55 22.72 18.72
N GLY A 101 -10.03 23.90 19.01
CA GLY A 101 -10.74 24.96 19.74
C GLY A 101 -10.92 24.70 21.24
N ASP A 102 -11.75 25.50 21.87
CA ASP A 102 -11.96 25.47 23.34
C ASP A 102 -12.67 24.21 23.87
N ALA A 103 -13.37 23.50 22.98
CA ALA A 103 -14.02 22.23 23.29
C ALA A 103 -13.15 21.00 22.95
N ALA A 104 -11.85 21.20 22.84
CA ALA A 104 -10.93 20.12 22.50
C ALA A 104 -11.08 18.92 23.46
N PRO A 105 -11.20 17.69 22.93
CA PRO A 105 -11.28 16.48 23.73
C PRO A 105 -9.97 16.25 24.49
N PRO A 106 -9.91 15.26 25.41
CA PRO A 106 -8.66 14.88 26.06
C PRO A 106 -7.53 14.65 25.07
N ILE A 107 -6.36 15.19 25.34
CA ILE A 107 -5.19 15.10 24.46
C ILE A 107 -4.80 13.65 24.16
N LEU A 108 -4.92 12.78 25.18
CA LEU A 108 -4.63 11.35 25.08
C LEU A 108 -5.90 10.51 25.26
N GLN A 109 -5.95 9.38 24.58
CA GLN A 109 -6.98 8.36 24.75
C GLN A 109 -6.32 7.01 24.98
N ASP A 110 -6.70 6.30 26.05
CA ASP A 110 -6.28 4.92 26.27
C ASP A 110 -6.70 4.07 25.06
N TRP A 111 -5.82 3.19 24.64
CA TRP A 111 -6.05 2.41 23.44
C TRP A 111 -5.76 0.92 23.65
N MET A 112 -4.50 0.52 23.67
CA MET A 112 -4.09 -0.89 23.73
C MET A 112 -2.98 -1.10 24.75
N THR A 113 -2.79 -2.34 25.17
CA THR A 113 -1.60 -2.77 25.89
C THR A 113 -0.66 -3.45 24.92
N ASP A 114 0.62 -3.11 24.96
CA ASP A 114 1.64 -3.72 24.12
C ASP A 114 2.18 -5.05 24.70
N ASP A 115 3.09 -5.69 23.96
CA ASP A 115 3.70 -6.97 24.35
C ASP A 115 4.63 -6.86 25.58
N LEU A 116 5.03 -5.67 25.98
CA LEU A 116 5.77 -5.39 27.22
C LEU A 116 4.85 -5.06 28.42
N GLY A 117 3.54 -4.98 28.20
CA GLY A 117 2.54 -4.65 29.21
C GLY A 117 2.36 -3.15 29.45
N ALA A 118 2.94 -2.29 28.61
CA ALA A 118 2.73 -0.84 28.72
C ALA A 118 1.36 -0.44 28.15
N GLN A 119 0.69 0.49 28.84
CA GLN A 119 -0.55 1.09 28.35
C GLN A 119 -0.24 2.10 27.26
N VAL A 120 -0.51 1.73 26.02
CA VAL A 120 -0.34 2.60 24.86
C VAL A 120 -1.58 3.46 24.67
N ARG A 121 -1.36 4.73 24.35
CA ARG A 121 -2.41 5.73 24.10
C ARG A 121 -2.33 6.30 22.72
N LEU A 122 -3.48 6.67 22.18
CA LEU A 122 -3.57 7.51 20.98
C LEU A 122 -3.19 8.94 21.34
N GLY A 123 -2.32 9.52 20.53
CA GLY A 123 -1.80 10.86 20.73
C GLY A 123 -2.69 11.97 20.17
N PRO A 124 -2.31 13.23 20.39
CA PRO A 124 -3.14 14.39 20.06
C PRO A 124 -3.47 14.51 18.57
N PHE A 125 -2.56 14.12 17.69
CA PHE A 125 -2.77 14.32 16.26
C PHE A 125 -3.56 13.20 15.58
N THR A 126 -4.16 12.30 16.36
CA THR A 126 -5.14 11.32 15.88
C THR A 126 -6.58 11.69 16.21
N GLU A 127 -6.83 12.89 16.75
CA GLU A 127 -8.12 13.30 17.27
C GLU A 127 -9.30 13.06 16.31
N PRO A 128 -9.27 13.49 15.04
CA PRO A 128 -10.41 13.27 14.15
C PRO A 128 -10.72 11.77 13.95
N LEU A 129 -9.70 10.93 13.97
CA LEU A 129 -9.88 9.48 13.87
C LEU A 129 -10.47 8.89 15.15
N ARG A 130 -10.12 9.46 16.33
CA ARG A 130 -10.65 9.02 17.64
C ARG A 130 -12.15 9.23 17.78
N SER A 131 -12.73 10.19 17.08
CA SER A 131 -14.18 10.38 17.04
C SER A 131 -14.92 9.21 16.35
N ARG A 132 -14.21 8.41 15.52
CA ARG A 132 -14.71 7.26 14.79
C ARG A 132 -14.35 5.96 15.52
N GLN A 133 -15.10 5.68 16.59
CA GLN A 133 -14.90 4.46 17.39
C GLN A 133 -15.13 3.17 16.59
N ASP A 134 -15.94 3.22 15.56
CA ASP A 134 -16.13 2.14 14.60
C ASP A 134 -14.83 1.78 13.84
N ILE A 135 -13.97 2.76 13.55
CA ILE A 135 -12.65 2.55 12.95
C ILE A 135 -11.66 2.05 14.03
N ILE A 136 -11.58 2.77 15.17
CA ILE A 136 -10.63 2.44 16.25
C ILE A 136 -10.83 1.02 16.78
N SER A 137 -12.06 0.56 16.92
CA SER A 137 -12.39 -0.79 17.40
C SER A 137 -12.10 -1.91 16.37
N ARG A 138 -11.71 -1.56 15.17
CA ARG A 138 -11.32 -2.50 14.07
C ARG A 138 -9.87 -2.27 13.62
N MET A 139 -9.07 -1.59 14.42
CA MET A 139 -7.70 -1.23 14.06
C MET A 139 -6.71 -2.24 14.62
N ARG A 140 -5.80 -2.67 13.78
CA ARG A 140 -4.65 -3.48 14.15
C ARG A 140 -3.37 -2.72 13.82
N ALA A 141 -2.58 -2.50 14.84
CA ALA A 141 -1.32 -1.77 14.73
C ALA A 141 -0.14 -2.74 14.78
N HIS A 142 0.92 -2.38 14.07
CA HIS A 142 2.16 -3.15 14.03
C HIS A 142 3.32 -2.23 14.33
N VAL A 143 4.14 -2.61 15.31
CA VAL A 143 5.46 -2.02 15.49
C VAL A 143 6.37 -2.57 14.41
N VAL A 144 6.83 -1.72 13.53
CA VAL A 144 7.70 -2.08 12.40
C VAL A 144 9.11 -1.62 12.66
N THR A 145 10.09 -2.38 12.19
CA THR A 145 11.50 -2.08 12.36
C THR A 145 12.34 -2.44 11.15
N HIS A 146 13.33 -1.63 10.84
CA HIS A 146 14.41 -1.92 9.91
C HIS A 146 15.63 -1.03 10.19
N THR A 147 16.63 -1.03 9.30
CA THR A 147 17.91 -0.31 9.51
C THR A 147 18.24 0.70 8.42
N LEU A 148 17.26 1.05 7.55
CA LEU A 148 17.47 1.96 6.43
C LEU A 148 17.04 3.36 6.81
N GLU A 149 17.98 4.30 6.90
CA GLU A 149 17.70 5.70 7.26
C GLU A 149 17.46 6.63 6.06
N PRO A 150 18.17 6.46 4.90
CA PRO A 150 17.91 7.33 3.74
C PRO A 150 16.55 7.04 3.11
N HIS A 151 15.79 8.08 2.78
CA HIS A 151 14.49 7.96 2.11
C HIS A 151 14.54 7.09 0.85
N GLU A 152 15.58 7.29 0.03
CA GLU A 152 15.76 6.57 -1.24
C GLU A 152 15.84 5.05 -1.06
N ALA A 153 16.30 4.59 0.08
CA ALA A 153 16.41 3.17 0.42
C ALA A 153 15.20 2.67 1.22
N ALA A 154 14.68 3.49 2.12
CA ALA A 154 13.59 3.13 3.02
C ALA A 154 12.23 3.11 2.30
N ILE A 155 11.93 4.05 1.42
CA ILE A 155 10.68 4.11 0.66
C ILE A 155 10.45 2.83 -0.17
N PRO A 156 11.38 2.38 -1.03
CA PRO A 156 11.19 1.13 -1.75
C PRO A 156 10.95 -0.06 -0.83
N PHE A 157 11.66 -0.11 0.29
CA PHE A 157 11.51 -1.19 1.26
C PHE A 157 10.15 -1.17 1.96
N ALA A 158 9.69 -0.03 2.43
CA ALA A 158 8.39 0.11 3.07
C ALA A 158 7.22 -0.15 2.11
N MET A 159 7.33 0.25 0.84
CA MET A 159 6.28 0.07 -0.16
C MET A 159 6.21 -1.33 -0.75
N SER A 160 7.34 -2.01 -0.90
CA SER A 160 7.41 -3.31 -1.58
C SER A 160 7.79 -4.48 -0.67
N GLY A 161 8.40 -4.23 0.47
CA GLY A 161 9.02 -5.26 1.31
C GLY A 161 10.41 -5.71 0.82
N TYR A 162 10.95 -5.12 -0.25
CA TYR A 162 12.25 -5.48 -0.83
C TYR A 162 13.26 -4.37 -0.69
N ARG A 163 14.48 -4.71 -0.28
CA ARG A 163 15.60 -3.75 -0.19
C ARG A 163 16.12 -3.42 -1.58
N LEU A 164 16.75 -2.25 -1.68
CA LEU A 164 17.55 -1.92 -2.88
C LEU A 164 18.64 -2.98 -3.07
N GLY A 165 18.71 -3.55 -4.25
CA GLY A 165 19.65 -4.63 -4.57
C GLY A 165 19.12 -6.04 -4.38
N ASP A 166 17.97 -6.23 -3.75
CA ASP A 166 17.28 -7.52 -3.76
C ASP A 166 16.86 -7.90 -5.20
N PRO A 167 16.68 -9.18 -5.49
CA PRO A 167 16.08 -9.60 -6.74
C PRO A 167 14.79 -8.84 -7.01
N LYS A 168 14.58 -8.43 -8.25
CA LYS A 168 13.36 -7.70 -8.63
C LYS A 168 12.16 -8.65 -8.59
N LEU A 169 11.56 -8.78 -7.44
CA LEU A 169 10.33 -9.52 -7.22
C LEU A 169 9.11 -8.58 -7.34
N ALA A 170 7.93 -9.15 -7.44
CA ALA A 170 6.71 -8.36 -7.56
C ALA A 170 6.38 -7.68 -6.22
N GLY A 171 6.25 -6.36 -6.21
CA GLY A 171 5.63 -5.64 -5.11
C GLY A 171 4.13 -5.95 -5.01
N VAL A 172 3.49 -5.54 -3.89
CA VAL A 172 2.07 -5.83 -3.61
C VAL A 172 1.16 -5.47 -4.79
N GLY A 173 1.24 -4.25 -5.28
CA GLY A 173 0.37 -3.77 -6.36
C GLY A 173 0.56 -4.56 -7.67
N ALA A 174 1.81 -4.89 -8.03
CA ALA A 174 2.11 -5.71 -9.21
C ALA A 174 1.58 -7.14 -9.06
N ALA A 175 1.69 -7.72 -7.87
CA ALA A 175 1.15 -9.04 -7.54
C ALA A 175 -0.39 -9.05 -7.64
N VAL A 176 -1.05 -8.05 -7.06
CA VAL A 176 -2.52 -7.87 -7.15
C VAL A 176 -2.94 -7.75 -8.62
N GLN A 177 -2.29 -6.90 -9.40
CA GLN A 177 -2.62 -6.72 -10.80
C GLN A 177 -2.46 -8.01 -11.60
N HIS A 178 -1.37 -8.74 -11.41
CA HIS A 178 -1.12 -10.01 -12.07
C HIS A 178 -2.18 -11.06 -11.72
N TYR A 179 -2.54 -11.15 -10.44
CA TYR A 179 -3.57 -12.07 -9.96
C TYR A 179 -4.94 -11.84 -10.63
N TYR A 180 -5.39 -10.60 -10.67
CA TYR A 180 -6.69 -10.26 -11.23
C TYR A 180 -6.70 -10.32 -12.77
N GLN A 181 -5.64 -9.89 -13.45
CA GLN A 181 -5.54 -9.99 -14.90
C GLN A 181 -5.59 -11.44 -15.41
N ALA A 182 -5.01 -12.38 -14.67
CA ALA A 182 -5.06 -13.80 -15.03
C ALA A 182 -6.47 -14.41 -14.92
N ARG A 183 -7.37 -13.75 -14.19
CA ARG A 183 -8.74 -14.22 -13.90
C ARG A 183 -9.84 -13.45 -14.62
N THR A 184 -9.54 -12.27 -15.12
CA THR A 184 -10.50 -11.43 -15.85
C THR A 184 -10.42 -11.74 -17.36
N PRO A 185 -11.54 -12.03 -18.03
CA PRO A 185 -11.55 -12.22 -19.48
C PRO A 185 -11.03 -10.97 -20.19
N THR A 186 -10.16 -11.14 -21.17
CA THR A 186 -9.48 -10.08 -21.91
C THR A 186 -10.39 -9.16 -22.72
N THR A 187 -11.67 -9.44 -22.78
CA THR A 187 -12.64 -8.70 -23.61
C THR A 187 -13.35 -7.55 -22.90
N THR A 188 -13.26 -7.47 -21.56
CA THR A 188 -13.96 -6.44 -20.75
C THR A 188 -13.08 -5.82 -19.67
N GLY A 189 -11.81 -6.20 -19.59
CA GLY A 189 -10.95 -5.82 -18.49
C GLY A 189 -10.33 -4.44 -18.69
N GLU A 190 -10.73 -3.49 -17.85
CA GLU A 190 -9.84 -2.40 -17.54
C GLU A 190 -8.53 -3.01 -17.01
N PRO A 191 -7.38 -2.60 -17.55
CA PRO A 191 -6.13 -3.25 -17.17
C PRO A 191 -5.63 -2.86 -15.77
N PHE A 192 -6.42 -2.15 -14.94
CA PHE A 192 -5.94 -1.46 -13.75
C PHE A 192 -6.54 -2.00 -12.45
N ALA A 193 -6.11 -3.17 -12.03
CA ALA A 193 -6.33 -3.61 -10.66
C ALA A 193 -5.45 -2.85 -9.65
N TYR A 194 -4.36 -2.22 -10.12
CA TYR A 194 -3.42 -1.45 -9.32
C TYR A 194 -3.33 0.00 -9.78
N VAL A 195 -3.61 0.93 -8.86
CA VAL A 195 -3.54 2.39 -9.09
C VAL A 195 -2.60 3.02 -8.08
N LEU A 196 -1.72 3.89 -8.54
CA LEU A 196 -0.84 4.71 -7.72
C LEU A 196 -1.16 6.18 -7.93
N PHE A 197 -1.61 6.85 -6.88
CA PHE A 197 -1.81 8.29 -6.85
C PHE A 197 -0.65 8.98 -6.13
N SER A 198 -0.13 10.06 -6.70
CA SER A 198 0.88 10.89 -6.05
C SER A 198 0.73 12.37 -6.41
N PRO A 199 1.11 13.30 -5.51
CA PRO A 199 1.23 14.72 -5.86
C PRO A 199 2.23 14.94 -6.99
N GLY A 200 1.98 15.96 -7.82
CA GLY A 200 2.77 16.23 -9.02
C GLY A 200 4.23 16.59 -8.79
N ASP A 201 4.50 17.25 -7.68
CA ASP A 201 5.83 17.78 -7.33
C ASP A 201 6.72 16.79 -6.56
N PHE A 202 6.22 15.59 -6.31
CA PHE A 202 6.98 14.57 -5.58
C PHE A 202 8.05 13.90 -6.44
N PRO A 203 9.17 13.45 -5.83
CA PRO A 203 10.20 12.65 -6.50
C PRO A 203 9.65 11.26 -6.83
N THR A 204 8.81 11.22 -7.84
CA THR A 204 7.99 10.05 -8.21
C THR A 204 8.78 8.89 -8.76
N ASP A 205 10.02 9.09 -9.19
CA ASP A 205 10.80 8.00 -9.79
C ASP A 205 11.14 6.92 -8.75
N ASN A 206 11.41 7.31 -7.50
CA ASN A 206 11.60 6.37 -6.41
C ASN A 206 10.29 5.65 -6.04
N LEU A 207 9.18 6.38 -5.96
CA LEU A 207 7.85 5.82 -5.68
C LEU A 207 7.38 4.89 -6.81
N ARG A 208 7.57 5.29 -8.06
CA ARG A 208 7.23 4.46 -9.23
C ARG A 208 8.09 3.22 -9.32
N SER A 209 9.39 3.32 -9.04
CA SER A 209 10.27 2.17 -9.04
C SER A 209 9.94 1.22 -7.90
N ALA A 210 9.60 1.73 -6.72
CA ALA A 210 9.20 0.92 -5.57
C ALA A 210 7.88 0.18 -5.79
N SER A 211 6.90 0.85 -6.40
CA SER A 211 5.59 0.27 -6.67
C SER A 211 5.57 -0.62 -7.90
N ALA A 212 6.44 -0.33 -8.88
CA ALA A 212 6.51 -1.03 -10.16
C ALA A 212 7.54 -2.17 -10.20
N VAL A 213 8.11 -2.53 -9.03
CA VAL A 213 9.00 -3.68 -8.95
C VAL A 213 8.19 -4.95 -9.21
N GLY A 214 8.56 -5.70 -10.24
CA GLY A 214 7.93 -6.97 -10.53
C GLY A 214 8.38 -7.50 -11.87
N GLN A 215 8.42 -8.83 -11.99
CA GLN A 215 8.78 -9.52 -13.23
C GLN A 215 7.56 -10.10 -13.97
N HIS A 216 6.36 -9.78 -13.49
CA HIS A 216 5.14 -10.26 -14.15
C HIS A 216 4.92 -9.49 -15.46
N PRO A 217 5.07 -10.14 -16.63
CA PRO A 217 4.89 -9.49 -17.92
C PRO A 217 3.50 -8.86 -18.05
N GLY A 218 3.46 -7.56 -18.36
CA GLY A 218 2.22 -6.82 -18.51
C GLY A 218 1.48 -6.47 -17.21
N SER A 219 2.05 -6.76 -16.02
CA SER A 219 1.40 -6.52 -14.73
C SER A 219 2.21 -5.66 -13.78
N SER A 220 3.45 -5.35 -14.11
CA SER A 220 4.39 -4.72 -13.19
C SER A 220 4.14 -3.23 -12.96
N ARG A 221 3.32 -2.57 -13.76
CA ARG A 221 3.13 -1.13 -13.68
C ARG A 221 1.73 -0.74 -13.25
N PRO A 222 1.60 0.18 -12.24
CA PRO A 222 0.32 0.76 -11.88
C PRO A 222 -0.21 1.69 -12.96
N LEU A 223 -1.50 1.96 -12.94
CA LEU A 223 -2.01 3.22 -13.43
C LEU A 223 -1.50 4.33 -12.50
N SER A 224 -0.49 5.06 -12.94
CA SER A 224 0.09 6.15 -12.15
C SER A 224 -0.63 7.46 -12.45
N ILE A 225 -1.31 8.00 -11.45
CA ILE A 225 -2.02 9.27 -11.53
C ILE A 225 -1.21 10.30 -10.76
N ARG A 226 -0.67 11.28 -11.49
CA ARG A 226 0.02 12.43 -10.91
C ARG A 226 -0.88 13.64 -11.00
N VAL A 227 -1.31 14.14 -9.86
CA VAL A 227 -2.11 15.36 -9.83
C VAL A 227 -1.19 16.56 -9.71
N GLN A 228 -1.27 17.41 -10.70
CA GLN A 228 -0.79 18.80 -10.62
C GLN A 228 -1.99 19.68 -10.30
N ALA A 229 -1.73 20.82 -9.68
CA ALA A 229 -2.79 21.80 -9.37
C ALA A 229 -3.57 22.30 -10.61
N ASP A 230 -3.11 21.95 -11.79
CA ASP A 230 -3.70 22.31 -13.07
C ASP A 230 -4.47 21.14 -13.69
N THR A 231 -5.75 21.36 -13.97
CA THR A 231 -6.65 20.40 -14.65
C THR A 231 -6.36 20.23 -16.14
N SER A 232 -5.37 20.94 -16.69
CA SER A 232 -4.97 20.88 -18.11
C SER A 232 -4.64 19.48 -18.61
N PHE A 233 -4.26 18.57 -17.71
CA PHE A 233 -3.97 17.17 -18.01
C PHE A 233 -5.20 16.42 -18.56
N ILE A 234 -6.38 16.55 -17.94
CA ILE A 234 -7.61 15.89 -18.41
C ILE A 234 -8.04 16.49 -19.74
N GLU A 235 -7.94 17.81 -19.86
CA GLU A 235 -8.19 18.49 -21.12
C GLU A 235 -7.20 18.07 -22.22
N ALA A 236 -5.94 17.83 -21.87
CA ALA A 236 -4.94 17.31 -22.81
C ALA A 236 -5.25 15.88 -23.24
N LEU A 237 -5.72 15.01 -22.35
CA LEU A 237 -6.19 13.67 -22.69
C LEU A 237 -7.40 13.71 -23.63
N LYS A 238 -8.36 14.59 -23.36
CA LYS A 238 -9.53 14.81 -24.24
C LYS A 238 -9.16 15.35 -25.61
N ARG A 239 -8.13 16.22 -25.70
CA ARG A 239 -7.67 16.83 -26.96
C ARG A 239 -6.77 15.92 -27.80
N GLY A 240 -6.15 14.92 -27.18
CA GLY A 240 -5.13 14.08 -27.83
C GLY A 240 -5.67 13.07 -28.84
N ALA A 241 -6.98 12.86 -28.91
CA ALA A 241 -7.57 11.93 -29.84
C ALA A 241 -8.07 12.66 -31.08
N VAL A 242 -7.35 12.56 -32.16
CA VAL A 242 -7.90 12.79 -33.49
C VAL A 242 -8.78 11.58 -33.81
N GLU A 243 -10.04 11.60 -33.35
CA GLU A 243 -10.99 10.46 -33.43
C GLU A 243 -11.09 9.89 -34.85
N GLU A 244 -10.98 10.72 -35.85
CA GLU A 244 -11.06 10.34 -37.26
C GLU A 244 -9.99 9.31 -37.66
N TYR A 245 -8.76 9.40 -37.11
CA TYR A 245 -7.65 8.52 -37.45
C TYR A 245 -7.37 7.43 -36.42
N ARG A 246 -8.10 7.44 -35.32
CA ARG A 246 -7.89 6.49 -34.21
C ARG A 246 -8.01 5.02 -34.63
N PRO A 247 -9.03 4.61 -35.40
CA PRO A 247 -9.12 3.21 -35.85
C PRO A 247 -7.94 2.77 -36.69
N GLN A 248 -7.41 3.65 -37.56
CA GLN A 248 -6.26 3.35 -38.38
C GLN A 248 -4.98 3.27 -37.55
N PHE A 249 -4.83 4.15 -36.59
CA PHE A 249 -3.70 4.16 -35.66
C PHE A 249 -3.69 2.89 -34.80
N ASP A 250 -4.82 2.51 -34.23
CA ASP A 250 -4.99 1.30 -33.44
C ASP A 250 -4.73 0.04 -34.27
N ALA A 251 -5.22 -0.01 -35.51
CA ALA A 251 -4.94 -1.11 -36.43
C ALA A 251 -3.44 -1.23 -36.72
N MET A 252 -2.75 -0.12 -36.92
CA MET A 252 -1.31 -0.07 -37.12
C MET A 252 -0.54 -0.56 -35.89
N LEU A 253 -0.90 -0.09 -34.72
CA LEU A 253 -0.27 -0.50 -33.46
C LEU A 253 -0.48 -1.99 -33.19
N ASN A 254 -1.69 -2.50 -33.42
CA ASN A 254 -2.01 -3.93 -33.30
C ASN A 254 -1.22 -4.77 -34.30
N TYR A 255 -1.07 -4.31 -35.53
CA TYR A 255 -0.23 -4.98 -36.54
C TYR A 255 1.24 -5.04 -36.11
N TYR A 256 1.81 -3.92 -35.63
CA TYR A 256 3.18 -3.89 -35.11
C TYR A 256 3.35 -4.80 -33.89
N SER A 257 2.39 -4.78 -32.98
CA SER A 257 2.37 -5.65 -31.80
C SER A 257 2.38 -7.13 -32.20
N LEU A 258 1.56 -7.52 -33.17
CA LEU A 258 1.51 -8.87 -33.69
C LEU A 258 2.84 -9.30 -34.37
N GLN A 259 3.43 -8.43 -35.19
CA GLN A 259 4.72 -8.69 -35.83
C GLN A 259 5.84 -8.83 -34.78
N TYR A 260 5.83 -7.97 -33.76
CA TYR A 260 6.82 -8.03 -32.70
C TYR A 260 6.65 -9.30 -31.88
N ARG A 261 5.42 -9.67 -31.54
CA ARG A 261 5.09 -10.93 -30.86
C ARG A 261 5.59 -12.12 -31.63
N ASN A 262 5.36 -12.18 -32.93
CA ASN A 262 5.82 -13.28 -33.82
C ASN A 262 7.34 -13.42 -33.83
N ARG A 263 8.07 -12.30 -33.76
CA ARG A 263 9.53 -12.31 -33.64
C ARG A 263 10.01 -12.79 -32.27
N MET A 264 9.29 -12.45 -31.23
CA MET A 264 9.62 -12.82 -29.86
C MET A 264 9.45 -14.31 -29.57
N TYR A 265 8.43 -14.91 -30.18
CA TYR A 265 8.12 -16.35 -30.04
C TYR A 265 8.73 -17.21 -31.12
N TRP A 266 9.63 -16.67 -31.95
CA TRP A 266 10.36 -17.48 -32.92
C TRP A 266 11.20 -18.53 -32.17
N PRO A 267 11.14 -19.83 -32.61
CA PRO A 267 11.90 -20.88 -31.97
C PRO A 267 13.39 -20.53 -31.87
N GLY A 268 13.93 -20.44 -30.65
CA GLY A 268 15.33 -20.08 -30.39
C GLY A 268 15.63 -18.60 -30.15
N ALA A 269 14.65 -17.68 -30.28
CA ALA A 269 14.86 -16.25 -30.08
C ALA A 269 14.25 -15.71 -28.77
N SER A 270 13.54 -16.52 -28.01
CA SER A 270 12.89 -16.08 -26.77
C SER A 270 13.91 -15.82 -25.65
N SER A 271 14.05 -14.56 -25.27
CA SER A 271 14.72 -14.15 -24.04
C SER A 271 13.64 -13.78 -23.01
N PRO A 272 13.71 -14.26 -21.77
CA PRO A 272 12.78 -13.87 -20.71
C PRO A 272 12.66 -12.35 -20.57
N THR A 273 13.78 -11.63 -20.67
CA THR A 273 13.81 -10.16 -20.58
C THR A 273 13.02 -9.48 -21.71
N ARG A 274 13.08 -10.01 -22.92
CA ARG A 274 12.33 -9.44 -24.07
C ARG A 274 10.84 -9.70 -23.94
N ALA A 275 10.44 -10.86 -23.43
CA ALA A 275 9.05 -11.20 -23.20
C ALA A 275 8.41 -10.25 -22.19
N ASN A 276 9.11 -9.94 -21.09
CA ASN A 276 8.66 -8.98 -20.07
C ASN A 276 8.48 -7.57 -20.66
N THR A 277 9.47 -7.08 -21.41
CA THR A 277 9.37 -5.77 -22.09
C THR A 277 8.21 -5.73 -23.08
N PHE A 278 7.95 -6.82 -23.78
CA PHE A 278 6.80 -6.90 -24.68
C PHE A 278 5.47 -6.91 -23.93
N GLY A 279 5.39 -7.60 -22.81
CA GLY A 279 4.22 -7.57 -21.92
C GLY A 279 3.89 -6.16 -21.48
N ASP A 280 4.88 -5.42 -20.98
CA ASP A 280 4.73 -4.01 -20.58
C ASP A 280 4.31 -3.10 -21.74
N TYR A 281 4.88 -3.32 -22.93
CA TYR A 281 4.50 -2.58 -24.14
C TYR A 281 3.04 -2.86 -24.53
N LYS A 282 2.63 -4.11 -24.54
CA LYS A 282 1.25 -4.51 -24.86
C LYS A 282 0.26 -3.91 -23.86
N PHE A 283 0.56 -3.98 -22.56
CA PHE A 283 -0.23 -3.35 -21.51
C PHE A 283 -0.37 -1.83 -21.73
N SER A 284 0.72 -1.15 -22.07
CA SER A 284 0.69 0.29 -22.37
C SER A 284 -0.16 0.62 -23.60
N LEU A 285 -0.14 -0.23 -24.63
CA LEU A 285 -1.00 -0.08 -25.80
C LEU A 285 -2.48 -0.28 -25.48
N ASP A 286 -2.80 -1.34 -24.73
CA ASP A 286 -4.18 -1.63 -24.32
C ASP A 286 -4.73 -0.48 -23.46
N THR A 287 -3.88 0.12 -22.61
CA THR A 287 -4.19 1.32 -21.82
C THR A 287 -4.52 2.52 -22.71
N LEU A 288 -3.70 2.80 -23.72
CA LEU A 288 -3.93 3.90 -24.65
C LEU A 288 -5.23 3.72 -25.45
N GLN A 289 -5.57 2.48 -25.81
CA GLN A 289 -6.81 2.17 -26.51
C GLN A 289 -8.06 2.33 -25.64
N GLN A 290 -7.89 2.33 -24.32
CA GLN A 290 -8.96 2.49 -23.34
C GLN A 290 -8.98 3.90 -22.70
N THR A 291 -8.36 4.88 -23.33
CA THR A 291 -8.25 6.25 -22.79
C THR A 291 -9.62 6.87 -22.47
N ASP A 292 -10.64 6.59 -23.28
CA ASP A 292 -11.99 7.11 -23.06
C ASP A 292 -12.63 6.52 -21.79
N SER A 293 -12.41 5.22 -21.54
CA SER A 293 -12.84 4.57 -20.30
C SER A 293 -12.12 5.19 -19.10
N LEU A 294 -10.81 5.48 -19.21
CA LEU A 294 -10.05 6.17 -18.18
C LEU A 294 -10.55 7.58 -17.90
N ILE A 295 -10.87 8.38 -18.92
CA ILE A 295 -11.41 9.73 -18.77
C ILE A 295 -12.75 9.68 -18.04
N ASN A 296 -13.60 8.69 -18.35
CA ASN A 296 -14.89 8.51 -17.71
C ASN A 296 -14.76 8.05 -16.25
N ILE A 297 -13.72 7.28 -15.92
CA ILE A 297 -13.42 6.84 -14.56
C ILE A 297 -12.84 7.98 -13.72
N LEU A 298 -11.98 8.80 -14.32
CA LEU A 298 -11.34 9.94 -13.67
C LEU A 298 -12.25 11.18 -13.81
N GLU A 299 -13.27 11.28 -12.98
CA GLU A 299 -14.15 12.45 -13.02
C GLU A 299 -13.38 13.73 -12.67
N PRO A 300 -13.49 14.78 -13.52
CA PRO A 300 -12.71 16.02 -13.36
C PRO A 300 -12.86 16.71 -11.99
N GLN A 301 -13.97 16.49 -11.31
CA GLN A 301 -14.24 17.07 -9.99
C GLN A 301 -13.24 16.65 -8.91
N TYR A 302 -12.56 15.49 -9.07
CA TYR A 302 -11.55 15.03 -8.12
C TYR A 302 -10.19 15.71 -8.32
N PHE A 303 -10.00 16.38 -9.45
CA PHE A 303 -8.73 17.05 -9.79
C PHE A 303 -8.82 18.57 -9.72
N GLY A 304 -9.98 19.12 -9.39
CA GLY A 304 -10.13 20.56 -9.20
C GLY A 304 -9.30 21.05 -8.02
N SER A 305 -8.86 22.32 -8.08
CA SER A 305 -8.18 22.99 -6.98
C SER A 305 -9.09 22.99 -5.75
N VAL A 306 -8.83 22.10 -4.83
CA VAL A 306 -9.55 22.03 -3.56
C VAL A 306 -8.63 22.60 -2.51
N GLY A 307 -8.88 23.83 -2.08
CA GLY A 307 -8.15 24.42 -0.97
C GLY A 307 -8.32 23.56 0.27
N GLY A 308 -7.22 23.28 0.95
CA GLY A 308 -7.22 22.60 2.23
C GLY A 308 -7.12 23.58 3.38
N SER A 309 -7.75 23.25 4.48
CA SER A 309 -7.59 23.99 5.74
C SER A 309 -7.55 23.00 6.87
N ALA A 310 -6.49 23.05 7.64
CA ALA A 310 -6.38 22.35 8.89
C ALA A 310 -5.64 23.22 9.90
N CYS A 311 -6.08 23.28 11.13
CA CYS A 311 -5.43 24.06 12.20
C CYS A 311 -5.21 25.54 11.85
N GLY A 312 -6.20 26.18 11.19
CA GLY A 312 -6.16 27.60 10.81
C GLY A 312 -5.27 27.94 9.61
N GLN A 313 -4.75 26.97 8.89
CA GLN A 313 -4.01 27.16 7.64
C GLN A 313 -4.97 27.10 6.46
N SER A 314 -4.92 28.06 5.54
CA SER A 314 -5.81 28.13 4.38
C SER A 314 -5.03 28.12 3.07
N ASN A 315 -5.67 27.62 2.03
CA ASN A 315 -5.35 27.81 0.60
C ASN A 315 -4.18 27.03 -0.01
N GLU A 316 -3.69 25.97 0.64
CA GLU A 316 -2.82 25.01 -0.04
C GLU A 316 -3.66 23.97 -0.82
N PRO A 317 -3.20 23.47 -1.96
CA PRO A 317 -3.85 22.35 -2.61
C PRO A 317 -3.89 21.14 -1.67
N ASN A 318 -5.10 20.62 -1.42
CA ASN A 318 -5.26 19.46 -0.57
C ASN A 318 -5.09 18.17 -1.38
N TYR A 319 -3.85 17.79 -1.69
CA TYR A 319 -3.54 16.56 -2.43
C TYR A 319 -3.98 15.29 -1.71
N PRO A 320 -3.82 15.14 -0.38
CA PRO A 320 -4.36 13.99 0.36
C PRO A 320 -5.85 13.81 0.13
N ARG A 321 -6.65 14.86 0.26
CA ARG A 321 -8.09 14.84 -0.03
C ARG A 321 -8.40 14.37 -1.44
N MET A 322 -7.69 14.92 -2.43
CA MET A 322 -7.90 14.54 -3.83
C MET A 322 -7.60 13.06 -4.06
N GLY A 323 -6.50 12.57 -3.51
CA GLY A 323 -6.10 11.16 -3.60
C GLY A 323 -7.08 10.23 -2.91
N LEU A 324 -7.55 10.58 -1.72
CA LEU A 324 -8.50 9.77 -0.95
C LEU A 324 -9.88 9.71 -1.63
N LYS A 325 -10.39 10.83 -2.12
CA LYS A 325 -11.66 10.86 -2.87
C LYS A 325 -11.59 10.06 -4.15
N LEU A 326 -10.51 10.20 -4.90
CA LEU A 326 -10.29 9.39 -6.10
C LEU A 326 -10.19 7.90 -5.76
N ALA A 327 -9.47 7.54 -4.70
CA ALA A 327 -9.36 6.16 -4.27
C ALA A 327 -10.72 5.57 -3.87
N SER A 328 -11.52 6.31 -3.10
CA SER A 328 -12.87 5.90 -2.75
C SER A 328 -13.75 5.69 -3.99
N HIS A 329 -13.69 6.63 -4.92
CA HIS A 329 -14.41 6.53 -6.19
C HIS A 329 -14.02 5.27 -6.99
N LEU A 330 -12.71 5.03 -7.14
CA LEU A 330 -12.22 3.86 -7.90
C LEU A 330 -12.53 2.53 -7.22
N LEU A 331 -12.45 2.45 -5.91
CA LEU A 331 -12.68 1.19 -5.16
C LEU A 331 -14.16 0.83 -5.03
N ASN A 332 -15.06 1.80 -5.07
CA ASN A 332 -16.49 1.57 -4.91
C ASN A 332 -17.26 1.46 -6.22
N ARG A 333 -16.69 1.93 -7.31
CA ARG A 333 -17.38 1.95 -8.59
C ARG A 333 -17.57 0.55 -9.16
N PRO A 334 -18.81 0.14 -9.54
CA PRO A 334 -19.11 -1.23 -9.97
C PRO A 334 -18.36 -1.67 -11.25
N ASP A 335 -18.07 -0.70 -12.13
CA ASP A 335 -17.36 -0.89 -13.40
C ASP A 335 -15.84 -0.72 -13.28
N SER A 336 -15.33 -0.33 -12.11
CA SER A 336 -13.88 -0.25 -11.85
C SER A 336 -13.29 -1.62 -11.55
N GLN A 337 -12.13 -1.89 -12.13
CA GLN A 337 -11.33 -3.08 -11.84
C GLN A 337 -10.30 -2.84 -10.73
N ALA A 338 -10.23 -1.63 -10.17
CA ALA A 338 -9.31 -1.31 -9.09
C ALA A 338 -9.54 -2.22 -7.87
N ARG A 339 -8.46 -2.82 -7.39
CA ARG A 339 -8.44 -3.69 -6.20
C ARG A 339 -7.43 -3.24 -5.16
N TYR A 340 -6.43 -2.51 -5.61
CA TYR A 340 -5.39 -1.95 -4.75
C TYR A 340 -5.08 -0.54 -5.24
N VAL A 341 -5.41 0.44 -4.42
CA VAL A 341 -5.11 1.85 -4.66
C VAL A 341 -4.12 2.32 -3.61
N CYS A 342 -2.94 2.73 -4.05
CA CYS A 342 -1.93 3.35 -3.20
C CYS A 342 -2.02 4.88 -3.36
N VAL A 343 -2.27 5.57 -2.26
CA VAL A 343 -2.28 7.03 -2.18
C VAL A 343 -1.04 7.49 -1.45
N VAL A 344 -0.16 8.21 -2.14
CA VAL A 344 0.98 8.86 -1.50
C VAL A 344 0.54 10.19 -0.92
N ASP A 345 0.57 10.28 0.40
CA ASP A 345 0.30 11.52 1.13
C ASP A 345 1.61 12.23 1.47
N GLY A 346 1.81 13.39 0.89
CA GLY A 346 2.92 14.30 1.15
C GLY A 346 2.57 15.46 2.07
N GLY A 347 1.40 15.40 2.72
CA GLY A 347 0.88 16.50 3.54
C GLY A 347 0.34 17.67 2.72
N LEU A 348 -0.01 18.74 3.40
CA LEU A 348 -0.56 19.97 2.81
C LEU A 348 0.54 20.93 2.29
N ILE A 349 1.76 20.80 2.78
CA ILE A 349 2.89 21.62 2.34
C ILE A 349 3.91 20.75 1.63
N THR A 350 4.17 21.07 0.37
CA THR A 350 5.25 20.50 -0.44
C THR A 350 6.51 21.39 -0.45
N ALA A 351 6.49 22.48 0.31
CA ALA A 351 7.55 23.46 0.29
C ALA A 351 8.82 22.96 1.00
N SER A 352 9.93 23.05 0.30
CA SER A 352 11.31 22.91 0.77
C SER A 352 11.88 21.50 0.95
N GLY A 353 11.61 20.59 0.02
CA GLY A 353 12.55 19.48 -0.21
C GLY A 353 12.34 18.21 0.60
N GLY A 354 11.39 18.18 1.53
CA GLY A 354 10.93 16.97 2.19
C GLY A 354 9.44 16.74 1.94
N GLY A 355 8.91 15.55 2.15
CA GLY A 355 7.47 15.33 2.21
C GLY A 355 6.90 15.98 3.46
N GLY A 356 5.57 16.15 3.52
CA GLY A 356 4.90 16.79 4.65
C GLY A 356 5.14 16.16 6.02
N TYR A 357 5.64 14.94 6.07
CA TYR A 357 5.98 14.21 7.30
C TYR A 357 7.50 14.13 7.53
N ASP A 358 8.32 14.67 6.62
CA ASP A 358 9.77 14.79 6.78
C ASP A 358 10.12 16.01 7.65
N THR A 359 9.81 15.92 8.93
CA THR A 359 9.75 17.01 9.88
C THR A 359 11.06 17.22 10.63
N HIS A 360 12.15 17.48 9.91
CA HIS A 360 13.43 17.89 10.49
C HIS A 360 13.37 19.27 11.18
N ASN A 361 12.33 20.04 10.90
CA ASN A 361 12.00 21.32 11.55
C ASN A 361 10.47 21.39 11.68
N LYS A 362 9.96 22.20 12.61
CA LYS A 362 8.53 22.48 12.84
C LYS A 362 7.68 21.21 12.99
N HIS A 363 8.27 20.20 13.60
CA HIS A 363 7.70 18.87 13.69
C HIS A 363 6.26 18.89 14.23
N ILE A 364 6.04 19.49 15.39
CA ILE A 364 4.73 19.49 16.05
C ILE A 364 3.68 20.18 15.18
N LYS A 365 4.02 21.36 14.65
CA LYS A 365 3.10 22.17 13.86
C LYS A 365 2.73 21.52 12.52
N ASP A 366 3.70 21.02 11.79
CA ASP A 366 3.49 20.41 10.48
C ASP A 366 2.80 19.05 10.61
N SER A 367 3.18 18.23 11.60
CA SER A 367 2.53 16.96 11.90
C SER A 367 1.07 17.15 12.31
N ALA A 368 0.79 18.09 13.22
CA ALA A 368 -0.58 18.39 13.67
C ALA A 368 -1.48 18.72 12.48
N ARG A 369 -1.05 19.63 11.62
CA ARG A 369 -1.81 20.07 10.46
C ARG A 369 -2.04 18.96 9.44
N ASN A 370 -0.97 18.27 9.06
CA ASN A 370 -1.05 17.24 8.02
C ASN A 370 -1.89 16.05 8.48
N LEU A 371 -1.70 15.59 9.71
CA LEU A 371 -2.44 14.46 10.27
C LEU A 371 -3.91 14.81 10.54
N THR A 372 -4.19 15.99 11.07
CA THR A 372 -5.59 16.43 11.24
C THR A 372 -6.32 16.44 9.90
N ASN A 373 -5.70 16.98 8.85
CA ASN A 373 -6.27 16.97 7.51
C ASN A 373 -6.48 15.53 7.00
N LEU A 374 -5.46 14.68 7.11
CA LEU A 374 -5.54 13.31 6.63
C LEU A 374 -6.71 12.55 7.28
N TRP A 375 -6.83 12.63 8.62
CA TRP A 375 -7.87 11.88 9.33
C TRP A 375 -9.27 12.43 9.07
N GLN A 376 -9.41 13.74 8.91
CA GLN A 376 -10.68 14.35 8.51
C GLN A 376 -11.11 13.84 7.14
N GLU A 377 -10.22 13.92 6.15
CA GLU A 377 -10.50 13.47 4.79
C GLU A 377 -10.73 11.95 4.69
N LEU A 378 -10.02 11.17 5.51
CA LEU A 378 -10.22 9.73 5.58
C LEU A 378 -11.60 9.39 6.19
N ASN A 379 -12.01 10.09 7.25
CA ASN A 379 -13.34 9.91 7.83
C ASN A 379 -14.45 10.23 6.83
N ASP A 380 -14.27 11.26 6.01
CA ASP A 380 -15.25 11.69 5.01
C ASP A 380 -15.50 10.64 3.92
N ILE A 381 -14.52 9.81 3.60
CA ILE A 381 -14.63 8.78 2.56
C ILE A 381 -15.01 7.40 3.07
N ILE A 382 -15.19 7.22 4.38
CA ILE A 382 -15.58 5.94 5.00
C ILE A 382 -17.01 6.07 5.52
N ASN A 383 -17.88 5.11 5.16
CA ASN A 383 -19.23 5.03 5.69
C ASN A 383 -19.24 5.03 7.22
N GLU A 384 -20.14 5.82 7.80
CA GLU A 384 -20.42 5.76 9.23
C GLU A 384 -21.26 4.50 9.57
N PRO A 385 -21.32 4.09 10.83
CA PRO A 385 -22.18 2.97 11.24
C PRO A 385 -23.64 3.19 10.84
N GLY A 386 -24.13 2.29 9.97
CA GLY A 386 -25.50 2.35 9.44
C GLY A 386 -25.66 3.22 8.18
N GLU A 387 -24.63 3.93 7.75
CA GLU A 387 -24.58 4.60 6.45
C GLU A 387 -24.29 3.57 5.34
N ASN A 388 -24.92 3.76 4.18
CA ASN A 388 -24.72 2.92 3.00
C ASN A 388 -24.56 3.79 1.75
N ASP A 389 -23.69 4.79 1.83
CA ASP A 389 -23.35 5.64 0.68
C ASP A 389 -22.46 4.86 -0.28
N PRO A 390 -22.90 4.60 -1.52
CA PRO A 390 -22.10 3.86 -2.50
C PRO A 390 -20.84 4.61 -2.98
N SER A 391 -20.71 5.88 -2.67
CA SER A 391 -19.50 6.67 -2.97
C SER A 391 -18.44 6.58 -1.88
N LYS A 392 -18.78 6.03 -0.71
CA LYS A 392 -17.89 5.87 0.44
C LYS A 392 -17.45 4.42 0.62
N LEU A 393 -16.30 4.24 1.22
CA LEU A 393 -15.74 2.93 1.51
C LEU A 393 -16.57 2.17 2.58
N ASN A 394 -16.83 0.92 2.29
CA ASN A 394 -17.37 -0.02 3.26
C ASN A 394 -16.21 -0.80 3.91
N LEU A 395 -16.02 -0.62 5.22
CA LEU A 395 -14.95 -1.30 5.95
C LEU A 395 -15.17 -2.82 6.10
N ASP A 396 -16.32 -3.37 5.79
CA ASP A 396 -16.51 -4.83 5.75
C ASP A 396 -15.91 -5.45 4.47
N GLU A 397 -15.67 -4.63 3.45
CA GLU A 397 -15.16 -5.08 2.15
C GLU A 397 -13.78 -4.51 1.83
N THR A 398 -13.45 -3.35 2.39
CA THR A 398 -12.21 -2.61 2.10
C THR A 398 -11.29 -2.63 3.30
N MET A 399 -10.06 -3.09 3.09
CA MET A 399 -8.98 -2.92 4.06
C MET A 399 -8.25 -1.61 3.78
N VAL A 400 -8.08 -0.80 4.82
CA VAL A 400 -7.28 0.42 4.79
C VAL A 400 -5.96 0.17 5.51
N CYS A 401 -4.86 0.53 4.86
CA CYS A 401 -3.51 0.44 5.40
C CYS A 401 -2.92 1.85 5.53
N ILE A 402 -2.29 2.14 6.66
CA ILE A 402 -1.48 3.35 6.87
C ILE A 402 -0.03 2.92 7.00
N ASN A 403 0.81 3.38 6.09
CA ASN A 403 2.20 3.00 5.99
C ASN A 403 3.11 4.24 5.84
N THR A 404 4.36 4.08 6.19
CA THR A 404 5.41 5.10 6.03
C THR A 404 6.76 4.41 5.89
N GLU A 405 7.78 5.11 5.42
CA GLU A 405 9.12 4.55 5.24
C GLU A 405 9.85 4.28 6.56
N PHE A 406 9.60 5.08 7.60
CA PHE A 406 10.15 4.94 8.95
C PHE A 406 9.40 5.85 9.93
N GLY A 407 9.79 5.84 11.20
CA GLY A 407 9.32 6.77 12.21
C GLY A 407 10.20 8.01 12.36
N ARG A 408 9.92 8.79 13.38
CA ARG A 408 10.73 9.93 13.82
C ARG A 408 11.36 9.64 15.18
N SER A 409 12.56 10.20 15.41
CA SER A 409 13.34 9.91 16.63
C SER A 409 12.57 10.28 17.91
N PRO A 410 12.73 9.49 18.98
CA PRO A 410 12.15 9.84 20.28
C PRO A 410 12.79 11.05 20.93
N TRP A 411 13.93 11.51 20.44
CA TRP A 411 14.63 12.73 20.86
C TRP A 411 14.59 13.80 19.77
N ALA A 412 14.71 15.03 20.19
CA ALA A 412 14.81 16.16 19.26
C ALA A 412 16.13 16.12 18.50
N GLN A 413 16.09 16.43 17.22
CA GLN A 413 17.27 16.64 16.39
C GLN A 413 17.84 18.05 16.58
N ASN A 414 16.95 19.01 16.79
CA ASN A 414 17.22 20.42 17.01
C ASN A 414 16.10 21.01 17.87
N ASP A 415 15.94 22.32 17.94
CA ASP A 415 14.95 22.97 18.81
C ASP A 415 13.49 22.63 18.43
N ASP A 416 13.19 22.25 17.20
CA ASP A 416 11.84 22.08 16.68
C ASP A 416 11.61 20.90 15.73
N GLY A 417 12.61 20.02 15.55
CA GLY A 417 12.54 18.89 14.59
C GLY A 417 12.99 17.54 15.17
N ARG A 418 12.61 16.46 14.45
CA ARG A 418 12.98 15.08 14.76
C ARG A 418 13.71 14.45 13.58
N ASN A 419 14.69 13.58 13.86
CA ASN A 419 15.43 12.83 12.83
C ASN A 419 14.69 11.58 12.39
N HIS A 420 15.22 10.91 11.36
CA HIS A 420 14.75 9.58 10.93
C HIS A 420 14.93 8.56 12.05
N HIS A 421 13.97 7.64 12.18
CA HIS A 421 14.02 6.57 13.17
C HIS A 421 13.42 5.27 12.62
N PRO A 422 14.20 4.49 11.87
CA PRO A 422 13.72 3.24 11.29
C PRO A 422 13.64 2.09 12.30
N TYR A 423 14.20 2.28 13.50
CA TYR A 423 14.34 1.23 14.51
C TYR A 423 13.04 0.90 15.26
N ALA A 424 12.06 1.80 15.22
CA ALA A 424 10.71 1.56 15.69
C ALA A 424 9.74 2.60 15.12
N TYR A 425 8.71 2.14 14.45
CA TYR A 425 7.60 2.96 14.00
C TYR A 425 6.32 2.13 13.91
N VAL A 426 5.18 2.77 13.70
CA VAL A 426 3.90 2.10 13.73
C VAL A 426 3.20 2.23 12.38
N THR A 427 2.74 1.09 11.87
CA THR A 427 1.82 1.02 10.73
C THR A 427 0.48 0.45 11.20
N MET A 428 -0.59 0.74 10.50
CA MET A 428 -1.93 0.29 10.85
C MET A 428 -2.63 -0.36 9.68
N MET A 429 -3.51 -1.30 10.02
CA MET A 429 -4.48 -1.90 9.12
C MET A 429 -5.85 -1.92 9.82
N PHE A 430 -6.91 -1.65 9.09
CA PHE A 430 -8.28 -1.76 9.61
C PHE A 430 -9.27 -2.04 8.49
N GLY A 431 -10.42 -2.62 8.84
CA GLY A 431 -11.40 -3.07 7.87
C GLY A 431 -11.00 -4.34 7.11
N GLY A 432 -11.82 -4.79 6.18
CA GLY A 432 -11.65 -6.06 5.50
C GLY A 432 -11.65 -7.24 6.48
N PRO A 433 -10.55 -8.02 6.58
CA PRO A 433 -10.47 -9.15 7.52
C PRO A 433 -10.41 -8.72 8.99
N ILE A 434 -10.06 -7.45 9.27
CA ILE A 434 -9.85 -6.96 10.62
C ILE A 434 -11.16 -6.38 11.16
N GLY A 435 -11.86 -7.18 11.94
CA GLY A 435 -13.03 -6.79 12.72
C GLY A 435 -12.66 -6.42 14.14
N GLN A 436 -13.65 -6.36 15.02
CA GLN A 436 -13.43 -6.03 16.45
C GLN A 436 -12.64 -7.11 17.19
N GLU A 437 -12.80 -8.37 16.80
CA GLU A 437 -12.09 -9.50 17.41
C GLU A 437 -10.62 -9.56 17.01
N GLU A 438 -10.28 -9.03 15.85
CA GLU A 438 -8.92 -9.00 15.31
C GLU A 438 -8.13 -7.75 15.71
N THR A 439 -8.75 -6.81 16.44
CA THR A 439 -8.09 -5.61 16.98
C THR A 439 -6.90 -5.99 17.87
N GLY A 440 -5.79 -5.25 17.74
CA GLY A 440 -4.61 -5.51 18.56
C GLY A 440 -3.39 -4.70 18.15
N LEU A 441 -2.36 -4.78 18.97
CA LEU A 441 -1.03 -4.23 18.75
C LEU A 441 -0.03 -5.39 18.70
N VAL A 442 0.74 -5.48 17.64
CA VAL A 442 1.79 -6.49 17.45
C VAL A 442 3.15 -5.86 17.68
N GLY A 443 3.92 -6.42 18.60
CA GLY A 443 5.19 -5.88 19.04
C GLY A 443 5.04 -4.76 20.06
N ALA A 444 6.18 -4.24 20.50
CA ALA A 444 6.27 -3.16 21.47
C ALA A 444 7.42 -2.22 21.12
N ILE A 445 7.41 -1.04 21.70
CA ILE A 445 8.55 -0.11 21.70
C ILE A 445 9.03 0.06 23.13
N ASP A 446 10.31 -0.15 23.38
CA ASP A 446 10.89 -0.01 24.71
C ASP A 446 11.06 1.45 25.14
N GLU A 447 11.45 1.66 26.38
CA GLU A 447 11.72 2.99 26.96
C GLU A 447 12.87 3.75 26.26
N ASN A 448 13.66 3.07 25.43
CA ASN A 448 14.73 3.65 24.64
C ASN A 448 14.30 3.98 23.20
N GLY A 449 13.06 3.68 22.83
CA GLY A 449 12.51 3.95 21.53
C GLY A 449 12.83 2.89 20.47
N TYR A 450 13.20 1.67 20.86
CA TYR A 450 13.50 0.57 19.95
C TYR A 450 12.39 -0.49 19.94
N ALA A 451 12.17 -1.09 18.79
CA ALA A 451 11.17 -2.13 18.65
C ALA A 451 11.58 -3.42 19.37
N VAL A 452 10.63 -4.03 20.07
CA VAL A 452 10.73 -5.36 20.68
C VAL A 452 9.64 -6.24 20.10
N GLY A 453 10.00 -7.38 19.50
CA GLY A 453 9.02 -8.26 18.85
C GLY A 453 8.34 -7.63 17.62
N GLY A 454 8.97 -6.63 17.01
CA GLY A 454 8.41 -5.92 15.85
C GLY A 454 8.42 -6.76 14.57
N VAL A 455 7.60 -6.36 13.62
CA VAL A 455 7.49 -6.97 12.28
C VAL A 455 8.37 -6.23 11.26
N GLY A 456 8.72 -6.93 10.18
CA GLY A 456 9.41 -6.31 9.05
C GLY A 456 8.45 -5.72 8.01
N PRO A 457 8.90 -4.78 7.17
CA PRO A 457 8.06 -4.26 6.07
C PRO A 457 7.54 -5.34 5.13
N ALA A 458 8.33 -6.38 4.84
CA ALA A 458 7.90 -7.48 3.97
C ALA A 458 6.70 -8.25 4.54
N GLU A 459 6.68 -8.49 5.86
CA GLU A 459 5.56 -9.16 6.55
C GLU A 459 4.27 -8.34 6.44
N SER A 460 4.37 -7.03 6.70
CA SER A 460 3.24 -6.11 6.55
C SER A 460 2.70 -6.10 5.11
N ARG A 461 3.58 -6.09 4.12
CA ARG A 461 3.17 -6.09 2.71
C ARG A 461 2.60 -7.44 2.25
N ALA A 462 3.20 -8.56 2.67
CA ALA A 462 2.71 -9.91 2.39
C ALA A 462 1.31 -10.15 2.99
N ALA A 463 1.02 -9.59 4.17
CA ALA A 463 -0.28 -9.68 4.81
C ALA A 463 -1.41 -9.03 3.98
N ILE A 464 -1.11 -7.98 3.21
CA ILE A 464 -2.10 -7.39 2.29
C ILE A 464 -2.53 -8.40 1.22
N LEU A 465 -1.60 -9.17 0.67
CA LEU A 465 -1.95 -10.23 -0.29
C LEU A 465 -2.81 -11.31 0.37
N ALA A 466 -2.43 -11.74 1.58
CA ALA A 466 -3.23 -12.71 2.34
C ALA A 466 -4.64 -12.18 2.62
N ALA A 467 -4.81 -10.90 2.96
CA ALA A 467 -6.10 -10.26 3.16
C ALA A 467 -7.00 -10.30 1.91
N LEU A 468 -6.41 -10.18 0.72
CA LEU A 468 -7.10 -10.32 -0.56
C LEU A 468 -7.32 -11.78 -1.00
N GLY A 469 -6.87 -12.76 -0.22
CA GLY A 469 -6.92 -14.17 -0.58
C GLY A 469 -5.90 -14.59 -1.65
N ILE A 470 -4.86 -13.80 -1.85
CA ILE A 470 -3.75 -14.07 -2.78
C ILE A 470 -2.62 -14.74 -2.01
N TYR A 471 -2.11 -15.86 -2.51
CA TYR A 471 -0.99 -16.57 -1.87
C TYR A 471 0.29 -15.73 -1.88
N PRO A 472 0.83 -15.32 -0.72
CA PRO A 472 1.94 -14.37 -0.67
C PRO A 472 3.27 -14.94 -1.20
N PHE A 473 3.44 -16.26 -1.14
CA PHE A 473 4.67 -16.96 -1.52
C PHE A 473 4.59 -17.60 -2.91
N ALA A 474 3.70 -17.09 -3.76
CA ALA A 474 3.65 -17.48 -5.17
C ALA A 474 5.00 -17.18 -5.87
N PRO A 475 5.35 -17.90 -6.94
CA PRO A 475 6.60 -17.65 -7.67
C PRO A 475 6.78 -16.17 -8.04
N GLU A 476 7.99 -15.66 -7.87
CA GLU A 476 8.36 -14.26 -8.12
C GLU A 476 7.73 -13.25 -7.12
N ASN A 477 7.21 -13.72 -5.99
CA ASN A 477 6.67 -12.94 -4.91
C ASN A 477 7.54 -13.10 -3.63
N TYR A 478 6.97 -12.93 -2.44
CA TYR A 478 7.73 -13.00 -1.18
C TYR A 478 8.37 -14.36 -0.92
N ALA A 479 9.47 -14.35 -0.19
CA ALA A 479 10.14 -15.56 0.30
C ALA A 479 9.86 -15.76 1.79
N VAL A 480 9.85 -17.02 2.24
CA VAL A 480 9.69 -17.38 3.67
C VAL A 480 10.72 -16.68 4.56
N SER A 481 11.95 -16.54 4.08
CA SER A 481 13.02 -15.86 4.80
C SER A 481 12.76 -14.38 5.11
N GLN A 482 11.74 -13.79 4.49
CA GLN A 482 11.31 -12.42 4.75
C GLN A 482 10.25 -12.34 5.86
N VAL A 483 9.78 -13.48 6.35
CA VAL A 483 8.86 -13.60 7.48
C VAL A 483 9.63 -14.11 8.69
N TYR A 484 9.82 -13.24 9.66
CA TYR A 484 10.69 -13.52 10.78
C TYR A 484 10.18 -14.70 11.63
N GLY A 485 11.10 -15.55 12.09
CA GLY A 485 10.79 -16.66 13.00
C GLY A 485 10.09 -17.86 12.35
N THR A 486 9.92 -17.89 11.03
CA THR A 486 9.29 -19.02 10.32
C THR A 486 10.30 -19.79 9.47
N GLY A 487 10.10 -21.10 9.34
CA GLY A 487 10.97 -21.98 8.56
C GLY A 487 10.32 -22.58 7.31
N THR A 488 8.99 -22.49 7.22
CA THR A 488 8.21 -23.07 6.12
C THR A 488 7.16 -22.07 5.59
N GLU A 489 6.73 -22.28 4.34
CA GLU A 489 5.65 -21.46 3.75
C GLU A 489 4.33 -21.60 4.53
N THR A 490 4.06 -22.75 5.11
CA THR A 490 2.87 -22.96 5.95
C THR A 490 2.93 -22.12 7.22
N GLU A 491 4.05 -22.16 7.94
CA GLU A 491 4.25 -21.35 9.15
C GLU A 491 4.18 -19.88 8.84
N ALA A 492 4.85 -19.44 7.77
CA ALA A 492 4.83 -18.05 7.32
C ALA A 492 3.41 -17.59 6.95
N SER A 493 2.66 -18.42 6.21
CA SER A 493 1.26 -18.11 5.86
C SER A 493 0.35 -18.02 7.08
N MET A 494 0.53 -18.93 8.06
CA MET A 494 -0.23 -18.89 9.31
C MET A 494 0.12 -17.66 10.14
N TRP A 495 1.40 -17.29 10.21
CA TRP A 495 1.83 -16.07 10.88
C TRP A 495 1.20 -14.81 10.26
N LEU A 496 1.16 -14.72 8.94
CA LEU A 496 0.49 -13.59 8.26
C LEU A 496 -1.00 -13.53 8.60
N LYS A 497 -1.69 -14.69 8.64
CA LYS A 497 -3.11 -14.78 8.99
C LYS A 497 -3.36 -14.45 10.46
N GLU A 498 -2.71 -15.17 11.38
CA GLU A 498 -3.01 -15.13 12.82
C GLU A 498 -2.22 -14.03 13.54
N GLY A 499 -0.93 -13.90 13.25
CA GLY A 499 -0.05 -12.91 13.87
C GLY A 499 -0.30 -11.50 13.34
N ILE A 500 -0.20 -11.31 12.02
CA ILE A 500 -0.31 -9.98 11.44
C ILE A 500 -1.77 -9.53 11.29
N LEU A 501 -2.65 -10.33 10.70
CA LEU A 501 -4.06 -9.97 10.49
C LEU A 501 -4.95 -10.28 11.71
N GLY A 502 -4.50 -11.09 12.66
CA GLY A 502 -5.26 -11.43 13.87
C GLY A 502 -6.37 -12.45 13.67
N VAL A 503 -6.51 -13.04 12.48
CA VAL A 503 -7.62 -13.95 12.16
C VAL A 503 -7.29 -15.37 12.61
N THR A 504 -7.88 -15.82 13.69
CA THR A 504 -7.61 -17.14 14.29
C THR A 504 -8.60 -18.24 13.88
N SER A 505 -9.71 -17.92 13.25
CA SER A 505 -10.78 -18.87 12.87
C SER A 505 -11.24 -18.65 11.42
#